data_2cb33be57152b846667e74e347e6bf4b
#
_entry.id   2cb33be57152b846667e74e347e6bf4b
#
_cell.length_a   1.000
_cell.length_b   1.000
_cell.length_c   1.000
_cell.angle_alpha   90.00
_cell.angle_beta   90.00
_cell.angle_gamma   90.00
#
_symmetry.space_group_name_H-M   'P 1'
#
loop_
_entity.id
_entity.type
_entity.pdbx_description
1 polymer ?
#
loop_
_entity_poly.entity_id
_entity_poly.type
_entity_poly.pdbx_seq_one_letter_code
_entity_poly.pdbx_strand_id
1 'polypeptide(L)'
;MLDACRDPAYGAAVVAVGVDRPGTGAELRARAVGVPVFTVLLEDFPTRERFDSAVIDEIERCDPDLVVLAGYMKILGLAVVARFPIVNTHPSLLPSFPGAHAVRDALAHGVKVTGVTVHLVDEGVDTGPILAQEPVAVRDGDTEDSLRERIQSVERGLYVRTIAAVLARRGTGQAAAVPERAWPMARPLEAVPQGGGQTR
;
A
#
# COMPACT_ATOMS: atom_id res chain seq x y z
N MET A 1 5.84 0.36 -11.13
CA MET A 1 4.42 0.62 -11.48
C MET A 1 4.30 1.51 -12.70
N LEU A 2 4.60 2.81 -12.65
CA LEU A 2 4.44 3.72 -13.80
C LEU A 2 5.04 3.19 -15.12
N ASP A 3 6.22 2.56 -15.04
CA ASP A 3 6.85 1.98 -16.24
C ASP A 3 6.13 0.71 -16.74
N ALA A 4 5.65 -0.12 -15.82
CA ALA A 4 4.89 -1.33 -16.17
C ALA A 4 3.56 -1.00 -16.83
N CYS A 5 2.87 0.04 -16.37
CA CYS A 5 1.61 0.49 -16.96
C CYS A 5 1.73 1.11 -18.37
N ARG A 6 2.96 1.27 -18.90
CA ARG A 6 3.17 1.65 -20.32
C ARG A 6 2.95 0.49 -21.28
N ASP A 7 3.06 -0.73 -20.79
CA ASP A 7 2.77 -1.93 -21.57
C ASP A 7 1.27 -2.23 -21.48
N PRO A 8 0.52 -2.16 -22.58
CA PRO A 8 -0.91 -2.49 -22.58
C PRO A 8 -1.21 -3.92 -22.09
N ALA A 9 -0.25 -4.85 -22.23
CA ALA A 9 -0.39 -6.21 -21.76
C ALA A 9 -0.34 -6.33 -20.21
N TYR A 10 0.11 -5.28 -19.52
CA TYR A 10 0.11 -5.24 -18.05
C TYR A 10 -1.31 -5.22 -17.46
N GLY A 11 -2.30 -4.72 -18.20
CA GLY A 11 -3.71 -4.77 -17.84
C GLY A 11 -4.11 -3.86 -16.68
N ALA A 12 -3.30 -2.84 -16.35
CA ALA A 12 -3.59 -1.86 -15.32
C ALA A 12 -3.08 -0.46 -15.70
N ALA A 13 -3.70 0.57 -15.15
CA ALA A 13 -3.28 1.96 -15.30
C ALA A 13 -3.13 2.64 -13.95
N VAL A 14 -2.16 3.54 -13.82
CA VAL A 14 -2.05 4.41 -12.64
C VAL A 14 -2.94 5.62 -12.88
N VAL A 15 -4.04 5.72 -12.14
CA VAL A 15 -5.02 6.82 -12.25
C VAL A 15 -4.56 8.09 -11.55
N ALA A 16 -3.83 7.96 -10.44
CA ALA A 16 -3.22 9.07 -9.72
C ALA A 16 -2.06 8.61 -8.83
N VAL A 17 -1.23 9.56 -8.40
CA VAL A 17 -0.20 9.36 -7.38
C VAL A 17 -0.44 10.33 -6.24
N GLY A 18 -0.70 9.79 -5.04
CA GLY A 18 -0.78 10.55 -3.80
C GLY A 18 0.59 10.64 -3.12
N VAL A 19 0.94 11.81 -2.63
CA VAL A 19 2.18 12.02 -1.87
C VAL A 19 1.91 12.76 -0.55
N ASP A 20 2.74 12.47 0.45
CA ASP A 20 2.66 13.06 1.79
C ASP A 20 3.58 14.28 1.99
N ARG A 21 4.29 14.68 0.93
CA ARG A 21 5.15 15.87 0.86
C ARG A 21 5.50 16.17 -0.60
N PRO A 22 5.70 17.45 -0.96
CA PRO A 22 6.10 17.85 -2.30
C PRO A 22 7.55 17.44 -2.60
N GLY A 23 7.89 17.42 -3.89
CA GLY A 23 9.25 17.17 -4.36
C GLY A 23 9.72 15.72 -4.27
N THR A 24 8.82 14.77 -4.04
CA THR A 24 9.18 13.34 -4.01
C THR A 24 9.50 12.82 -5.40
N GLY A 25 10.38 11.79 -5.46
CA GLY A 25 10.66 11.10 -6.73
C GLY A 25 9.41 10.49 -7.37
N ALA A 26 8.43 10.07 -6.58
CA ALA A 26 7.14 9.57 -7.07
C ALA A 26 6.35 10.67 -7.78
N GLU A 27 6.24 11.86 -7.17
CA GLU A 27 5.60 13.02 -7.79
C GLU A 27 6.27 13.41 -9.12
N LEU A 28 7.60 13.58 -9.11
CA LEU A 28 8.34 13.98 -10.29
C LEU A 28 8.15 12.98 -11.45
N ARG A 29 8.19 11.70 -11.16
CA ARG A 29 7.98 10.64 -12.16
C ARG A 29 6.55 10.61 -12.67
N ALA A 30 5.55 10.77 -11.81
CA ALA A 30 4.14 10.80 -12.21
C ALA A 30 3.86 11.98 -13.14
N ARG A 31 4.30 13.19 -12.78
CA ARG A 31 4.15 14.39 -13.60
C ARG A 31 4.85 14.26 -14.96
N ALA A 32 6.04 13.66 -14.99
CA ALA A 32 6.79 13.44 -16.24
C ALA A 32 6.08 12.54 -17.25
N VAL A 33 5.14 11.71 -16.80
CA VAL A 33 4.35 10.81 -17.65
C VAL A 33 2.87 11.21 -17.74
N GLY A 34 2.51 12.41 -17.24
CA GLY A 34 1.15 12.94 -17.33
C GLY A 34 0.14 12.31 -16.36
N VAL A 35 0.59 11.56 -15.33
CA VAL A 35 -0.29 11.00 -14.31
C VAL A 35 -0.64 12.09 -13.29
N PRO A 36 -1.93 12.29 -12.95
CA PRO A 36 -2.37 13.21 -11.93
C PRO A 36 -1.67 12.98 -10.58
N VAL A 37 -1.37 14.06 -9.87
CA VAL A 37 -0.75 13.99 -8.53
C VAL A 37 -1.56 14.84 -7.56
N PHE A 38 -1.84 14.28 -6.38
CA PHE A 38 -2.38 15.02 -5.24
C PHE A 38 -1.42 14.95 -4.06
N THR A 39 -1.47 15.97 -3.20
CA THR A 39 -0.64 16.04 -2.00
C THR A 39 -1.53 16.27 -0.79
N VAL A 40 -1.37 15.46 0.25
CA VAL A 40 -2.05 15.64 1.54
C VAL A 40 -0.99 15.67 2.63
N LEU A 41 -0.76 16.84 3.22
CA LEU A 41 0.24 17.03 4.27
C LEU A 41 -0.41 16.82 5.64
N LEU A 42 0.17 15.98 6.47
CA LEU A 42 -0.34 15.74 7.83
C LEU A 42 -0.37 17.04 8.67
N GLU A 43 0.59 17.90 8.46
CA GLU A 43 0.75 19.19 9.17
C GLU A 43 -0.33 20.23 8.85
N ASP A 44 -1.06 20.07 7.72
CA ASP A 44 -2.14 20.98 7.34
C ASP A 44 -3.45 20.70 8.10
N PHE A 45 -3.50 19.65 8.90
CA PHE A 45 -4.71 19.22 9.58
C PHE A 45 -4.55 19.26 11.10
N PRO A 46 -5.55 19.77 11.83
CA PRO A 46 -5.49 19.90 13.29
C PRO A 46 -5.59 18.54 14.01
N THR A 47 -6.14 17.51 13.37
CA THR A 47 -6.27 16.17 13.95
C THR A 47 -6.02 15.09 12.89
N ARG A 48 -5.71 13.90 13.37
CA ARG A 48 -5.50 12.74 12.51
C ARG A 48 -6.76 12.37 11.72
N GLU A 49 -7.92 12.45 12.32
CA GLU A 49 -9.19 12.13 11.67
C GLU A 49 -9.48 13.07 10.49
N ARG A 50 -9.11 14.36 10.61
CA ARG A 50 -9.24 15.32 9.51
C ARG A 50 -8.30 15.03 8.38
N PHE A 51 -7.06 14.64 8.70
CA PHE A 51 -6.10 14.18 7.70
C PHE A 51 -6.60 12.92 6.98
N ASP A 52 -7.05 11.89 7.73
CA ASP A 52 -7.55 10.66 7.15
C ASP A 52 -8.79 10.91 6.27
N SER A 53 -9.69 11.81 6.66
CA SER A 53 -10.82 12.23 5.82
C SER A 53 -10.36 12.87 4.51
N ALA A 54 -9.36 13.75 4.55
CA ALA A 54 -8.83 14.37 3.34
C ALA A 54 -8.13 13.34 2.43
N VAL A 55 -7.43 12.36 3.00
CA VAL A 55 -6.84 11.24 2.23
C VAL A 55 -7.94 10.43 1.54
N ILE A 56 -9.03 10.11 2.26
CA ILE A 56 -10.19 9.39 1.70
C ILE A 56 -10.79 10.18 0.53
N ASP A 57 -11.07 11.48 0.73
CA ASP A 57 -11.67 12.34 -0.29
C ASP A 57 -10.83 12.40 -1.57
N GLU A 58 -9.50 12.48 -1.44
CA GLU A 58 -8.60 12.49 -2.60
C GLU A 58 -8.57 11.14 -3.32
N ILE A 59 -8.55 10.02 -2.59
CA ILE A 59 -8.59 8.69 -3.18
C ILE A 59 -9.94 8.46 -3.88
N GLU A 60 -11.07 8.83 -3.26
CA GLU A 60 -12.41 8.69 -3.85
C GLU A 60 -12.58 9.48 -5.15
N ARG A 61 -12.00 10.69 -5.25
CA ARG A 61 -12.02 11.48 -6.50
C ARG A 61 -11.31 10.80 -7.65
N CYS A 62 -10.34 9.95 -7.35
CA CYS A 62 -9.59 9.20 -8.36
C CYS A 62 -10.26 7.88 -8.75
N ASP A 63 -11.23 7.40 -7.95
CA ASP A 63 -11.99 6.15 -8.13
C ASP A 63 -11.11 4.93 -8.51
N PRO A 64 -10.08 4.60 -7.71
CA PRO A 64 -9.18 3.49 -8.05
C PRO A 64 -9.78 2.14 -7.65
N ASP A 65 -9.50 1.11 -8.42
CA ASP A 65 -9.78 -0.28 -8.06
C ASP A 65 -8.91 -0.78 -6.91
N LEU A 66 -7.73 -0.24 -6.74
CA LEU A 66 -6.72 -0.68 -5.79
C LEU A 66 -5.82 0.47 -5.37
N VAL A 67 -5.57 0.62 -4.08
CA VAL A 67 -4.55 1.52 -3.55
C VAL A 67 -3.24 0.74 -3.35
N VAL A 68 -2.13 1.28 -3.85
CA VAL A 68 -0.82 0.65 -3.79
C VAL A 68 0.14 1.54 -3.01
N LEU A 69 0.64 1.07 -1.87
CA LEU A 69 1.64 1.80 -1.09
C LEU A 69 3.03 1.56 -1.69
N ALA A 70 3.73 2.63 -2.00
CA ALA A 70 5.08 2.58 -2.58
C ALA A 70 6.02 3.50 -1.78
N GLY A 71 6.63 2.96 -0.74
CA GLY A 71 7.50 3.73 0.15
C GLY A 71 6.76 4.75 1.01
N TYR A 72 5.47 4.55 1.25
CA TYR A 72 4.69 5.36 2.17
C TYR A 72 4.99 4.94 3.60
N MET A 73 5.56 5.85 4.40
CA MET A 73 6.10 5.54 5.73
C MET A 73 5.15 5.92 6.88
N LYS A 74 4.00 6.53 6.58
CA LYS A 74 3.01 6.86 7.60
C LYS A 74 2.02 5.69 7.75
N ILE A 75 1.58 5.46 8.98
CA ILE A 75 0.49 4.50 9.23
C ILE A 75 -0.80 5.14 8.73
N LEU A 76 -1.55 4.45 7.88
CA LEU A 76 -2.90 4.86 7.47
C LEU A 76 -3.87 4.66 8.63
N GLY A 77 -4.82 5.58 8.79
CA GLY A 77 -5.87 5.45 9.79
C GLY A 77 -6.85 4.35 9.45
N LEU A 78 -7.51 3.80 10.48
CA LEU A 78 -8.49 2.71 10.33
C LEU A 78 -9.60 3.04 9.32
N ALA A 79 -10.04 4.30 9.28
CA ALA A 79 -11.06 4.75 8.34
C ALA A 79 -10.62 4.58 6.87
N VAL A 80 -9.36 4.87 6.56
CA VAL A 80 -8.78 4.70 5.21
C VAL A 80 -8.68 3.21 4.86
N VAL A 81 -8.15 2.40 5.79
CA VAL A 81 -7.96 0.95 5.61
C VAL A 81 -9.30 0.24 5.44
N ALA A 82 -10.33 0.64 6.19
CA ALA A 82 -11.67 0.06 6.07
C ALA A 82 -12.38 0.44 4.76
N ARG A 83 -11.97 1.54 4.11
CA ARG A 83 -12.65 2.08 2.92
C ARG A 83 -12.13 1.51 1.62
N PHE A 84 -10.82 1.24 1.52
CA PHE A 84 -10.16 0.86 0.28
C PHE A 84 -9.41 -0.45 0.40
N PRO A 85 -9.35 -1.25 -0.69
CA PRO A 85 -8.39 -2.33 -0.78
C PRO A 85 -6.99 -1.74 -0.96
N ILE A 86 -6.11 -2.03 -0.03
CA ILE A 86 -4.75 -1.46 0.00
C ILE A 86 -3.73 -2.59 0.00
N VAL A 87 -2.75 -2.51 -0.89
CA VAL A 87 -1.60 -3.43 -0.94
C VAL A 87 -0.34 -2.70 -0.53
N ASN A 88 0.46 -3.36 0.29
CA ASN A 88 1.77 -2.89 0.71
C ASN A 88 2.85 -3.91 0.40
N THR A 89 4.10 -3.46 0.37
CA THR A 89 5.29 -4.31 0.33
C THR A 89 6.14 -4.07 1.56
N HIS A 90 6.63 -5.16 2.15
CA HIS A 90 7.43 -5.14 3.38
C HIS A 90 8.76 -5.88 3.16
N PRO A 91 9.91 -5.32 3.60
CA PRO A 91 11.25 -5.85 3.31
C PRO A 91 11.68 -6.98 4.26
N SER A 92 10.79 -7.94 4.51
CA SER A 92 11.09 -9.19 5.22
C SER A 92 10.18 -10.32 4.73
N LEU A 93 10.41 -11.54 5.23
CA LEU A 93 9.48 -12.65 5.10
C LEU A 93 8.53 -12.64 6.30
N LEU A 94 7.42 -11.90 6.19
CA LEU A 94 6.39 -11.87 7.25
C LEU A 94 5.93 -13.30 7.59
N PRO A 95 5.67 -13.59 8.86
CA PRO A 95 5.53 -12.69 10.00
C PRO A 95 6.85 -12.29 10.68
N SER A 96 8.02 -12.62 10.12
CA SER A 96 9.30 -12.22 10.70
C SER A 96 9.57 -10.74 10.47
N PHE A 97 10.09 -10.06 11.50
CA PHE A 97 10.55 -8.67 11.45
C PHE A 97 9.51 -7.67 10.91
N PRO A 98 8.30 -7.57 11.50
CA PRO A 98 7.33 -6.54 11.15
C PRO A 98 7.83 -5.15 11.58
N GLY A 99 7.25 -4.08 10.98
CA GLY A 99 7.53 -2.70 11.37
C GLY A 99 8.70 -2.05 10.64
N ALA A 100 9.05 -0.85 11.08
CA ALA A 100 9.90 0.08 10.31
C ALA A 100 11.38 -0.32 10.13
N HIS A 101 11.86 -1.32 10.87
CA HIS A 101 13.29 -1.63 10.94
C HIS A 101 13.64 -3.06 10.50
N ALA A 102 12.82 -3.68 9.68
CA ALA A 102 12.93 -5.08 9.28
C ALA A 102 14.33 -5.50 8.79
N VAL A 103 14.98 -4.68 7.95
CA VAL A 103 16.32 -4.98 7.41
C VAL A 103 17.38 -4.97 8.50
N ARG A 104 17.36 -3.95 9.36
CA ARG A 104 18.27 -3.86 10.52
C ARG A 104 18.07 -5.02 11.49
N ASP A 105 16.83 -5.36 11.76
CA ASP A 105 16.49 -6.40 12.73
C ASP A 105 16.85 -7.79 12.20
N ALA A 106 16.68 -8.05 10.90
CA ALA A 106 17.15 -9.26 10.23
C ALA A 106 18.68 -9.44 10.36
N LEU A 107 19.45 -8.37 10.14
CA LEU A 107 20.92 -8.37 10.33
C LEU A 107 21.29 -8.60 11.78
N ALA A 108 20.64 -7.90 12.72
CA ALA A 108 20.91 -8.03 14.16
C ALA A 108 20.64 -9.45 14.69
N HIS A 109 19.63 -10.13 14.16
CA HIS A 109 19.32 -11.54 14.50
C HIS A 109 20.25 -12.54 13.81
N GLY A 110 21.05 -12.12 12.83
CA GLY A 110 21.98 -13.01 12.13
C GLY A 110 21.30 -14.04 11.24
N VAL A 111 20.09 -13.79 10.76
CA VAL A 111 19.39 -14.70 9.85
C VAL A 111 20.16 -14.81 8.53
N LYS A 112 20.10 -16.00 7.90
CA LYS A 112 20.76 -16.23 6.61
C LYS A 112 19.86 -15.96 5.41
N VAL A 113 18.55 -15.84 5.66
CA VAL A 113 17.53 -15.53 4.66
C VAL A 113 16.53 -14.54 5.24
N THR A 114 16.28 -13.49 4.50
CA THR A 114 15.14 -12.57 4.67
C THR A 114 14.36 -12.52 3.35
N GLY A 115 13.65 -11.46 3.02
CA GLY A 115 12.96 -11.38 1.74
C GLY A 115 12.08 -10.16 1.59
N VAL A 116 11.09 -10.34 0.73
CA VAL A 116 10.04 -9.36 0.46
C VAL A 116 8.70 -10.04 0.64
N THR A 117 7.77 -9.36 1.29
CA THR A 117 6.38 -9.76 1.38
C THR A 117 5.49 -8.70 0.75
N VAL A 118 4.63 -9.09 -0.16
CA VAL A 118 3.50 -8.28 -0.63
C VAL A 118 2.25 -8.76 0.10
N HIS A 119 1.54 -7.86 0.75
CA HIS A 119 0.38 -8.20 1.58
C HIS A 119 -0.73 -7.16 1.45
N LEU A 120 -1.95 -7.53 1.81
CA LEU A 120 -3.02 -6.56 2.03
C LEU A 120 -2.77 -5.83 3.35
N VAL A 121 -3.15 -4.55 3.38
CA VAL A 121 -3.11 -3.76 4.61
C VAL A 121 -4.40 -4.00 5.38
N ASP A 122 -4.26 -4.30 6.67
CA ASP A 122 -5.34 -4.42 7.64
C ASP A 122 -5.16 -3.41 8.80
N GLU A 123 -5.87 -3.61 9.90
CA GLU A 123 -5.84 -2.72 11.06
C GLU A 123 -4.52 -2.78 11.84
N GLY A 124 -3.71 -3.83 11.64
CA GLY A 124 -2.43 -4.02 12.30
C GLY A 124 -1.26 -3.47 11.51
N VAL A 125 -0.06 -3.61 12.07
CA VAL A 125 1.19 -3.29 11.37
C VAL A 125 1.75 -4.56 10.75
N ASP A 126 1.74 -4.63 9.42
CA ASP A 126 2.24 -5.75 8.62
C ASP A 126 1.60 -7.12 8.96
N THR A 127 0.32 -7.12 9.39
CA THR A 127 -0.40 -8.31 9.83
C THR A 127 -1.41 -8.83 8.81
N GLY A 128 -1.67 -8.08 7.76
CA GLY A 128 -2.66 -8.42 6.76
C GLY A 128 -2.29 -9.65 5.90
N PRO A 129 -3.25 -10.20 5.16
CA PRO A 129 -3.07 -11.39 4.34
C PRO A 129 -1.94 -11.27 3.34
N ILE A 130 -1.06 -12.27 3.32
CA ILE A 130 0.07 -12.35 2.42
C ILE A 130 -0.41 -12.72 1.01
N LEU A 131 -0.01 -11.94 0.02
CA LEU A 131 -0.32 -12.16 -1.39
C LEU A 131 0.82 -12.87 -2.13
N ALA A 132 2.07 -12.47 -1.83
CA ALA A 132 3.26 -13.06 -2.42
C ALA A 132 4.49 -12.84 -1.52
N GLN A 133 5.45 -13.76 -1.61
CA GLN A 133 6.74 -13.64 -0.93
C GLN A 133 7.86 -14.09 -1.84
N GLU A 134 9.04 -13.46 -1.70
CA GLU A 134 10.25 -13.89 -2.39
C GLU A 134 11.45 -13.80 -1.44
N PRO A 135 12.25 -14.89 -1.27
CA PRO A 135 13.37 -14.90 -0.34
C PRO A 135 14.58 -14.16 -0.90
N VAL A 136 15.34 -13.54 0.02
CA VAL A 136 16.59 -12.84 -0.26
C VAL A 136 17.66 -13.35 0.70
N ALA A 137 18.79 -13.82 0.17
CA ALA A 137 19.91 -14.27 0.99
C ALA A 137 20.60 -13.09 1.70
N VAL A 138 20.86 -13.25 2.98
CA VAL A 138 21.76 -12.38 3.76
C VAL A 138 23.17 -12.91 3.63
N ARG A 139 24.10 -12.08 3.20
CA ARG A 139 25.50 -12.45 2.95
C ARG A 139 26.37 -12.03 4.13
N ASP A 140 27.45 -12.76 4.35
CA ASP A 140 28.43 -12.36 5.35
C ASP A 140 29.03 -11.00 4.95
N GLY A 141 29.08 -10.08 5.91
CA GLY A 141 29.55 -8.70 5.70
C GLY A 141 28.49 -7.74 5.12
N ASP A 142 27.23 -8.15 4.96
CA ASP A 142 26.16 -7.22 4.56
C ASP A 142 26.03 -6.07 5.58
N THR A 143 25.90 -4.88 5.02
CA THR A 143 25.41 -3.71 5.73
C THR A 143 23.89 -3.58 5.54
N GLU A 144 23.24 -2.72 6.30
CA GLU A 144 21.81 -2.42 6.10
C GLU A 144 21.54 -1.92 4.68
N ASP A 145 22.42 -1.09 4.13
CA ASP A 145 22.27 -0.53 2.78
C ASP A 145 22.45 -1.60 1.71
N SER A 146 23.47 -2.46 1.79
CA SER A 146 23.70 -3.52 0.79
C SER A 146 22.57 -4.55 0.77
N LEU A 147 22.06 -4.93 1.95
CA LEU A 147 20.92 -5.83 2.05
C LEU A 147 19.64 -5.17 1.56
N ARG A 148 19.38 -3.91 1.92
CA ARG A 148 18.23 -3.13 1.45
C ARG A 148 18.21 -3.02 -0.08
N GLU A 149 19.34 -2.71 -0.70
CA GLU A 149 19.44 -2.62 -2.16
C GLU A 149 19.10 -3.96 -2.83
N ARG A 150 19.59 -5.08 -2.28
CA ARG A 150 19.28 -6.43 -2.78
C ARG A 150 17.82 -6.76 -2.62
N ILE A 151 17.19 -6.44 -1.48
CA ILE A 151 15.75 -6.60 -1.24
C ILE A 151 14.96 -5.79 -2.25
N GLN A 152 15.29 -4.50 -2.45
CA GLN A 152 14.59 -3.64 -3.41
C GLN A 152 14.73 -4.11 -4.86
N SER A 153 15.82 -4.78 -5.22
CA SER A 153 15.97 -5.35 -6.56
C SER A 153 14.95 -6.46 -6.84
N VAL A 154 14.64 -7.28 -5.84
CA VAL A 154 13.61 -8.34 -5.88
C VAL A 154 12.20 -7.73 -5.78
N GLU A 155 12.00 -6.81 -4.84
CA GLU A 155 10.75 -6.13 -4.57
C GLU A 155 10.11 -5.55 -5.84
N ARG A 156 10.89 -4.83 -6.64
CA ARG A 156 10.40 -4.15 -7.86
C ARG A 156 9.70 -5.12 -8.81
N GLY A 157 10.26 -6.29 -9.01
CA GLY A 157 9.66 -7.31 -9.87
C GLY A 157 8.46 -8.00 -9.22
N LEU A 158 8.61 -8.42 -7.96
CA LEU A 158 7.55 -9.10 -7.22
C LEU A 158 6.30 -8.23 -7.09
N TYR A 159 6.46 -6.96 -6.72
CA TYR A 159 5.35 -6.05 -6.50
C TYR A 159 4.55 -5.82 -7.76
N VAL A 160 5.22 -5.52 -8.88
CA VAL A 160 4.56 -5.31 -10.19
C VAL A 160 3.76 -6.54 -10.62
N ARG A 161 4.36 -7.75 -10.52
CA ARG A 161 3.67 -9.01 -10.89
C ARG A 161 2.46 -9.29 -10.00
N THR A 162 2.61 -9.05 -8.69
CA THR A 162 1.52 -9.30 -7.72
C THR A 162 0.35 -8.35 -7.95
N ILE A 163 0.58 -7.07 -8.18
CA ILE A 163 -0.47 -6.09 -8.49
C ILE A 163 -1.26 -6.51 -9.74
N ALA A 164 -0.57 -6.87 -10.84
CA ALA A 164 -1.24 -7.36 -12.04
C ALA A 164 -2.12 -8.59 -11.77
N ALA A 165 -1.61 -9.56 -10.99
CA ALA A 165 -2.36 -10.76 -10.62
C ALA A 165 -3.61 -10.45 -9.76
N VAL A 166 -3.52 -9.48 -8.84
CA VAL A 166 -4.65 -9.04 -8.01
C VAL A 166 -5.74 -8.41 -8.87
N LEU A 167 -5.36 -7.50 -9.77
CA LEU A 167 -6.32 -6.79 -10.63
C LEU A 167 -6.97 -7.72 -11.67
N ALA A 168 -6.21 -8.63 -12.27
CA ALA A 168 -6.75 -9.62 -13.22
C ALA A 168 -7.83 -10.50 -12.59
N ARG A 169 -7.67 -10.92 -11.35
CA ARG A 169 -8.66 -11.73 -10.61
C ARG A 169 -9.95 -10.97 -10.31
N ARG A 170 -9.87 -9.66 -10.07
CA ARG A 170 -11.07 -8.81 -9.88
C ARG A 170 -11.90 -8.73 -11.15
N GLY A 171 -11.26 -8.58 -12.30
CA GLY A 171 -11.93 -8.49 -13.61
C GLY A 171 -12.68 -9.78 -14.00
N THR A 172 -12.31 -10.93 -13.44
CA THR A 172 -12.98 -12.24 -13.74
C THR A 172 -14.09 -12.61 -12.76
N GLY A 173 -14.39 -11.79 -11.74
CA GLY A 173 -15.37 -12.12 -10.70
C GLY A 173 -14.98 -13.29 -9.80
N GLN A 174 -13.82 -13.87 -10.01
CA GLN A 174 -13.23 -14.86 -9.10
C GLN A 174 -12.63 -14.11 -7.90
N ALA A 175 -13.36 -14.17 -6.77
CA ALA A 175 -12.77 -13.80 -5.50
C ALA A 175 -11.41 -14.52 -5.39
N ALA A 176 -10.32 -13.75 -5.37
CA ALA A 176 -8.99 -14.31 -5.15
C ALA A 176 -9.04 -15.16 -3.90
N ALA A 177 -8.06 -16.08 -3.73
CA ALA A 177 -7.79 -16.73 -2.45
C ALA A 177 -7.28 -15.73 -1.39
N VAL A 178 -7.76 -14.50 -1.43
CA VAL A 178 -7.80 -13.54 -0.34
C VAL A 178 -9.02 -13.99 0.48
N PRO A 179 -8.86 -14.38 1.75
CA PRO A 179 -10.00 -14.74 2.58
C PRO A 179 -11.06 -13.65 2.46
N GLU A 180 -12.30 -14.04 2.26
CA GLU A 180 -13.45 -13.13 2.09
C GLU A 180 -13.55 -12.08 3.22
N ARG A 181 -12.95 -12.38 4.37
CA ARG A 181 -12.79 -11.50 5.54
C ARG A 181 -11.69 -10.42 5.40
N ALA A 182 -10.78 -10.54 4.42
CA ALA A 182 -9.67 -9.62 4.23
C ALA A 182 -9.99 -8.47 3.26
N TRP A 183 -11.16 -8.52 2.64
CA TRP A 183 -11.61 -7.49 1.73
C TRP A 183 -12.66 -6.62 2.41
N PRO A 184 -12.47 -5.30 2.56
CA PRO A 184 -13.51 -4.44 3.07
C PRO A 184 -14.70 -4.51 2.11
N MET A 185 -15.77 -5.18 2.55
CA MET A 185 -17.06 -5.09 1.88
C MET A 185 -17.52 -3.65 2.01
N ALA A 186 -17.75 -2.98 0.89
CA ALA A 186 -18.40 -1.67 0.88
C ALA A 186 -19.75 -1.82 1.63
N ARG A 187 -19.78 -1.44 2.91
CA ARG A 187 -21.05 -1.28 3.62
C ARG A 187 -21.76 -0.08 3.01
N PRO A 188 -23.03 -0.22 2.63
CA PRO A 188 -23.84 0.95 2.31
C PRO A 188 -23.77 1.91 3.52
N LEU A 189 -23.52 3.18 3.28
CA LEU A 189 -23.65 4.23 4.29
C LEU A 189 -25.05 4.12 4.87
N GLU A 190 -25.21 3.61 6.09
CA GLU A 190 -26.45 3.77 6.83
C GLU A 190 -26.67 5.26 7.02
N ALA A 191 -27.78 5.76 6.49
CA ALA A 191 -28.16 7.16 6.60
C ALA A 191 -28.15 7.55 8.08
N VAL A 192 -27.37 8.57 8.41
CA VAL A 192 -27.38 9.21 9.72
C VAL A 192 -28.83 9.63 10.00
N PRO A 193 -29.47 9.18 11.08
CA PRO A 193 -30.83 9.62 11.40
C PRO A 193 -30.79 11.13 11.68
N GLN A 194 -31.52 11.86 10.85
CA GLN A 194 -31.76 13.30 11.08
C GLN A 194 -32.51 13.44 12.41
N GLY A 195 -31.84 13.95 13.43
CA GLY A 195 -32.41 14.25 14.73
C GLY A 195 -33.61 15.17 14.57
N GLY A 196 -34.79 14.59 14.78
CA GLY A 196 -36.03 15.35 14.81
C GLY A 196 -36.01 16.37 15.93
N GLY A 197 -36.07 17.64 15.55
CA GLY A 197 -36.36 18.71 16.50
C GLY A 197 -37.74 18.48 17.12
N GLN A 198 -37.79 18.42 18.44
CA GLN A 198 -39.00 18.65 19.19
C GLN A 198 -38.87 19.92 19.96
N THR A 199 -39.58 20.92 19.45
CA THR A 199 -40.08 22.09 20.18
C THR A 199 -40.95 21.66 21.35
N ARG A 200 -40.60 22.05 22.56
CA ARG A 200 -41.49 22.62 23.59
C ARG A 200 -40.68 23.36 24.64
#